data_e5a34e904157be417adb3a57d6ad4ce6
#
_entry.id   e5a34e904157be417adb3a57d6ad4ce6
#
_cell.length_a   1.000
_cell.length_b   1.000
_cell.length_c   1.000
_cell.angle_alpha   90.00
_cell.angle_beta   90.00
_cell.angle_gamma   90.00
#
_symmetry.space_group_name_H-M   'P 1'
#
loop_
_entity.id
_entity.type
_entity.pdbx_description
1 polymer ?
#
loop_
_entity_poly.entity_id
_entity_poly.type
_entity_poly.pdbx_seq_one_letter_code
_entity_poly.pdbx_strand_id
1 'polypeptide(L)'
;MLEIKDLTISISDRYLIKNLNLILNNGDKLAIIGEEGNGKSTLLKSILGICEYAEISGNINLKGNRIGYLEQSISTDKLDKSVYEFLFIDESDYYDKINNLYKYLDLINLTDDILKQKIKTLSGGEKVKISILK
;
A
#
# COMPACT_ATOMS: atom_id res chain seq x y z
N MET A 1 16.34 4.68 3.85
CA MET A 1 16.92 3.39 4.27
C MET A 1 15.94 2.69 5.19
N LEU A 2 15.67 1.41 4.97
CA LEU A 2 14.92 0.54 5.88
C LEU A 2 15.91 -0.44 6.50
N GLU A 3 15.88 -0.59 7.80
CA GLU A 3 16.66 -1.58 8.54
C GLU A 3 15.74 -2.45 9.38
N ILE A 4 15.85 -3.76 9.22
CA ILE A 4 15.11 -4.77 9.98
C ILE A 4 16.14 -5.62 10.73
N LYS A 5 15.94 -5.84 12.03
CA LYS A 5 16.79 -6.66 12.89
C LYS A 5 15.96 -7.67 13.66
N ASP A 6 16.34 -8.93 13.53
CA ASP A 6 15.80 -10.09 14.26
C ASP A 6 14.27 -10.16 14.23
N LEU A 7 13.66 -9.71 13.10
CA LEU A 7 12.22 -9.67 12.95
C LEU A 7 11.65 -11.08 12.89
N THR A 8 10.77 -11.37 13.82
CA THR A 8 9.98 -12.60 13.86
C THR A 8 8.50 -12.23 13.86
N ILE A 9 7.73 -12.87 13.00
CA ILE A 9 6.30 -12.67 12.83
C ILE A 9 5.60 -14.01 12.99
N SER A 10 4.61 -14.10 13.88
CA SER A 10 3.78 -15.28 14.09
C SER A 10 2.30 -14.93 14.10
N ILE A 11 1.48 -15.91 13.74
CA ILE A 11 0.02 -15.86 13.88
C ILE A 11 -0.38 -17.09 14.66
N SER A 12 -0.95 -16.89 15.86
CA SER A 12 -1.18 -17.98 16.81
C SER A 12 0.12 -18.78 17.02
N ASP A 13 0.12 -20.08 16.82
CA ASP A 13 1.28 -20.96 17.02
C ASP A 13 2.16 -21.13 15.76
N ARG A 14 1.83 -20.45 14.65
CA ARG A 14 2.55 -20.57 13.39
C ARG A 14 3.49 -19.40 13.15
N TYR A 15 4.77 -19.67 13.03
CA TYR A 15 5.75 -18.70 12.55
C TYR A 15 5.61 -18.51 11.03
N LEU A 16 5.45 -17.27 10.60
CA LEU A 16 5.51 -16.88 9.19
C LEU A 16 6.92 -16.47 8.79
N ILE A 17 7.60 -15.76 9.68
CA ILE A 17 8.96 -15.26 9.47
C ILE A 17 9.72 -15.43 10.77
N LYS A 18 10.98 -15.87 10.69
CA LYS A 18 11.87 -16.02 11.85
C LYS A 18 13.20 -15.32 11.61
N ASN A 19 13.59 -14.47 12.56
CA ASN A 19 14.91 -13.82 12.63
C ASN A 19 15.32 -13.14 11.32
N LEU A 20 14.38 -12.45 10.65
CA LEU A 20 14.69 -11.72 9.42
C LEU A 20 15.57 -10.52 9.73
N ASN A 21 16.73 -10.49 9.08
CA ASN A 21 17.63 -9.34 9.08
C ASN A 21 17.74 -8.81 7.65
N LEU A 22 17.44 -7.53 7.45
CA LEU A 22 17.40 -6.90 6.12
C LEU A 22 17.78 -5.42 6.21
N ILE A 23 18.61 -4.99 5.27
CA ILE A 23 18.91 -3.57 5.08
C ILE A 23 18.60 -3.23 3.63
N LEU A 24 17.77 -2.20 3.41
CA LEU A 24 17.50 -1.61 2.10
C LEU A 24 17.98 -0.17 2.10
N ASN A 25 18.88 0.13 1.20
CA ASN A 25 19.40 1.48 0.98
C ASN A 25 18.58 2.23 -0.06
N ASN A 26 18.84 3.52 -0.23
CA ASN A 26 18.20 4.31 -1.27
C ASN A 26 18.57 3.75 -2.65
N GLY A 27 17.56 3.52 -3.48
CA GLY A 27 17.71 2.96 -4.82
C GLY A 27 17.65 1.43 -4.90
N ASP A 28 17.72 0.71 -3.77
CA ASP A 28 17.58 -0.74 -3.77
C ASP A 28 16.17 -1.16 -4.20
N LYS A 29 16.10 -2.31 -4.88
CA LYS A 29 14.85 -2.96 -5.28
C LYS A 29 14.85 -4.37 -4.71
N LEU A 30 13.84 -4.69 -3.93
CA LEU A 30 13.65 -6.01 -3.33
C LEU A 30 12.38 -6.67 -3.85
N ALA A 31 12.47 -7.91 -4.29
CA ALA A 31 11.32 -8.74 -4.59
C ALA A 31 11.16 -9.80 -3.49
N ILE A 32 9.95 -9.91 -2.93
CA ILE A 32 9.58 -10.96 -1.96
C ILE A 32 8.78 -12.02 -2.70
N ILE A 33 9.35 -13.22 -2.82
CA ILE A 33 8.77 -14.34 -3.56
C ILE A 33 8.40 -15.45 -2.57
N GLY A 34 7.31 -16.14 -2.81
CA GLY A 34 6.83 -17.26 -2.02
C GLY A 34 5.41 -17.63 -2.36
N GLU A 35 4.96 -18.78 -1.92
CA GLU A 35 3.60 -19.28 -2.12
C GLU A 35 2.55 -18.42 -1.41
N GLU A 36 1.29 -18.60 -1.77
CA GLU A 36 0.18 -17.97 -1.10
C GLU A 36 0.11 -18.43 0.38
N GLY A 37 -0.22 -17.51 1.28
CA GLY A 37 -0.26 -17.81 2.73
C GLY A 37 1.10 -17.79 3.45
N ASN A 38 2.22 -17.56 2.76
CA ASN A 38 3.56 -17.52 3.38
C ASN A 38 3.91 -16.17 4.05
N GLY A 39 2.93 -15.31 4.32
CA GLY A 39 3.12 -14.10 5.12
C GLY A 39 3.72 -12.89 4.41
N LYS A 40 3.80 -12.88 3.06
CA LYS A 40 4.35 -11.72 2.30
C LYS A 40 3.62 -10.42 2.62
N SER A 41 2.30 -10.43 2.56
CA SER A 41 1.47 -9.26 2.89
C SER A 41 1.54 -8.90 4.38
N THR A 42 1.67 -9.90 5.24
CA THR A 42 1.84 -9.71 6.69
C THR A 42 3.16 -8.99 6.97
N LEU A 43 4.25 -9.39 6.30
CA LEU A 43 5.54 -8.69 6.41
C LEU A 43 5.44 -7.22 6.00
N LEU A 44 4.82 -6.93 4.85
CA LEU A 44 4.64 -5.55 4.39
C LEU A 44 3.81 -4.73 5.38
N LYS A 45 2.69 -5.28 5.88
CA LYS A 45 1.86 -4.62 6.89
C LYS A 45 2.59 -4.44 8.23
N SER A 46 3.46 -5.37 8.60
CA SER A 46 4.29 -5.24 9.80
C SER A 46 5.32 -4.12 9.66
N ILE A 47 5.94 -3.98 8.49
CA ILE A 47 6.87 -2.87 8.20
C ILE A 47 6.14 -1.52 8.28
N LEU A 48 4.88 -1.47 7.87
CA LEU A 48 4.04 -0.27 7.94
C LEU A 48 3.50 0.02 9.35
N GLY A 49 3.59 -0.92 10.28
CA GLY A 49 3.00 -0.79 11.61
C GLY A 49 1.46 -0.90 11.65
N ILE A 50 0.84 -1.48 10.61
CA ILE A 50 -0.62 -1.63 10.48
C ILE A 50 -1.11 -3.09 10.59
N CYS A 51 -0.23 -3.99 11.01
CA CYS A 51 -0.57 -5.39 11.20
C CYS A 51 -1.07 -5.63 12.62
N GLU A 52 -2.39 -5.80 12.79
CA GLU A 52 -3.03 -5.97 14.11
C GLU A 52 -3.25 -7.43 14.50
N TYR A 53 -3.13 -8.36 13.56
CA TYR A 53 -3.50 -9.78 13.75
C TYR A 53 -2.31 -10.72 13.92
N ALA A 54 -1.09 -10.19 13.90
CA ALA A 54 0.14 -10.98 14.06
C ALA A 54 0.94 -10.50 15.26
N GLU A 55 1.60 -11.41 15.91
CA GLU A 55 2.62 -11.12 16.93
C GLU A 55 3.93 -10.78 16.23
N ILE A 56 4.48 -9.63 16.57
CA ILE A 56 5.68 -9.09 15.93
C ILE A 56 6.73 -8.85 17.02
N SER A 57 7.91 -9.41 16.84
CA SER A 57 9.08 -9.16 17.66
C SER A 57 10.29 -8.81 16.79
N GLY A 58 11.27 -8.13 17.35
CA GLY A 58 12.41 -7.59 16.62
C GLY A 58 12.28 -6.07 16.42
N ASN A 59 13.11 -5.52 15.54
CA ASN A 59 13.17 -4.07 15.32
C ASN A 59 13.03 -3.72 13.83
N ILE A 60 12.15 -2.75 13.54
CA ILE A 60 11.96 -2.17 12.20
C ILE A 60 12.26 -0.68 12.31
N ASN A 61 13.24 -0.19 11.56
CA ASN A 61 13.65 1.20 11.56
C ASN A 61 13.60 1.79 10.13
N LEU A 62 12.69 2.73 9.94
CA LEU A 62 12.46 3.40 8.65
C LEU A 62 13.31 4.66 8.47
N LYS A 63 14.06 5.07 9.47
CA LYS A 63 14.94 6.26 9.47
C LYS A 63 14.27 7.53 8.91
N GLY A 64 13.00 7.76 9.27
CA GLY A 64 12.25 8.95 8.89
C GLY A 64 11.80 8.99 7.41
N ASN A 65 11.91 7.90 6.67
CA ASN A 65 11.41 7.84 5.29
C ASN A 65 9.87 7.84 5.25
N ARG A 66 9.32 8.50 4.24
CA ARG A 66 7.91 8.34 3.88
C ARG A 66 7.73 7.00 3.18
N ILE A 67 6.63 6.31 3.48
CA ILE A 67 6.29 5.04 2.86
C ILE A 67 5.02 5.23 2.04
N GLY A 68 5.07 4.85 0.76
CA GLY A 68 3.88 4.60 -0.04
C GLY A 68 3.55 3.10 0.00
N TYR A 69 2.30 2.77 0.21
CA TYR A 69 1.81 1.39 0.20
C TYR A 69 0.66 1.23 -0.79
N LEU A 70 0.84 0.36 -1.75
CA LEU A 70 -0.21 -0.01 -2.69
C LEU A 70 -0.83 -1.33 -2.24
N GLU A 71 -2.10 -1.29 -1.83
CA GLU A 71 -2.85 -2.48 -1.47
C GLU A 71 -3.13 -3.36 -2.70
N GLN A 72 -3.20 -4.67 -2.49
CA GLN A 72 -3.52 -5.64 -3.55
C GLN A 72 -4.94 -5.45 -4.10
N SER A 73 -5.88 -4.99 -3.28
CA SER A 73 -7.26 -4.73 -3.66
C SER A 73 -7.83 -3.56 -2.88
N ILE A 74 -8.75 -2.83 -3.50
CA ILE A 74 -9.51 -1.79 -2.80
C ILE A 74 -10.53 -2.46 -1.87
N SER A 75 -10.60 -2.01 -0.64
CA SER A 75 -11.52 -2.54 0.37
C SER A 75 -13.00 -2.39 -0.05
N THR A 76 -13.83 -3.34 0.35
CA THR A 76 -15.23 -3.48 -0.09
C THR A 76 -16.10 -2.28 0.27
N ASP A 77 -15.84 -1.62 1.40
CA ASP A 77 -16.53 -0.40 1.87
C ASP A 77 -16.29 0.82 0.95
N LYS A 78 -15.24 0.78 0.14
CA LYS A 78 -14.89 1.86 -0.80
C LYS A 78 -15.42 1.62 -2.21
N LEU A 79 -15.89 0.43 -2.53
CA LEU A 79 -16.31 0.05 -3.90
C LEU A 79 -17.50 0.85 -4.44
N ASP A 80 -18.41 1.30 -3.57
CA ASP A 80 -19.59 2.08 -3.96
C ASP A 80 -19.32 3.59 -4.07
N LYS A 81 -18.16 4.06 -3.64
CA LYS A 81 -17.74 5.45 -3.76
C LYS A 81 -17.37 5.77 -5.21
N SER A 82 -17.53 7.04 -5.60
CA SER A 82 -16.94 7.53 -6.84
C SER A 82 -15.41 7.57 -6.74
N VAL A 83 -14.73 7.56 -7.88
CA VAL A 83 -13.27 7.73 -7.93
C VAL A 83 -12.87 9.04 -7.24
N TYR A 84 -13.62 10.10 -7.47
CA TYR A 84 -13.38 11.38 -6.84
C TYR A 84 -13.43 11.28 -5.31
N GLU A 85 -14.51 10.72 -4.75
CA GLU A 85 -14.62 10.52 -3.30
C GLU A 85 -13.50 9.63 -2.75
N PHE A 86 -13.10 8.58 -3.49
CA PHE A 86 -12.03 7.68 -3.08
C PHE A 86 -10.68 8.40 -2.97
N LEU A 87 -10.37 9.29 -3.93
CA LEU A 87 -9.10 10.02 -3.93
C LEU A 87 -9.01 11.08 -2.83
N PHE A 88 -10.15 11.66 -2.40
CA PHE A 88 -10.18 12.80 -1.49
C PHE A 88 -10.80 12.51 -0.11
N ILE A 89 -10.99 11.24 0.26
CA ILE A 89 -11.72 10.83 1.48
C ILE A 89 -11.10 11.33 2.78
N ASP A 90 -9.81 11.56 2.86
CA ASP A 90 -9.13 11.82 4.14
C ASP A 90 -8.15 13.01 4.07
N GLU A 91 -8.44 14.07 3.26
CA GLU A 91 -7.37 14.95 2.86
C GLU A 91 -7.44 16.37 3.42
N SER A 92 -6.44 16.72 4.24
CA SER A 92 -6.14 18.09 4.66
C SER A 92 -5.60 18.95 3.49
N ASP A 93 -4.99 18.35 2.45
CA ASP A 93 -4.28 19.03 1.36
C ASP A 93 -5.06 19.01 0.03
N TYR A 94 -6.37 19.15 0.11
CA TYR A 94 -7.30 19.06 -1.01
C TYR A 94 -6.92 19.93 -2.23
N TYR A 95 -6.55 21.20 -1.99
CA TYR A 95 -6.28 22.15 -3.07
C TYR A 95 -5.03 21.82 -3.89
N ASP A 96 -3.97 21.38 -3.25
CA ASP A 96 -2.72 21.03 -3.92
C ASP A 96 -2.88 19.75 -4.75
N LYS A 97 -3.65 18.79 -4.25
CA LYS A 97 -3.91 17.55 -4.97
C LYS A 97 -4.82 17.74 -6.16
N ILE A 98 -5.89 18.54 -6.05
CA ILE A 98 -6.81 18.76 -7.16
C ILE A 98 -6.14 19.47 -8.34
N ASN A 99 -5.25 20.42 -8.07
CA ASN A 99 -4.49 21.13 -9.10
C ASN A 99 -3.56 20.20 -9.91
N ASN A 100 -3.09 19.13 -9.31
CA ASN A 100 -2.23 18.15 -9.97
C ASN A 100 -2.98 16.92 -10.51
N LEU A 101 -4.24 16.71 -10.09
CA LEU A 101 -5.01 15.52 -10.43
C LEU A 101 -5.12 15.29 -11.93
N TYR A 102 -5.51 16.31 -12.68
CA TYR A 102 -5.66 16.22 -14.14
C TYR A 102 -4.35 15.85 -14.82
N LYS A 103 -3.25 16.45 -14.40
CA LYS A 103 -1.91 16.10 -14.90
C LYS A 103 -1.54 14.64 -14.61
N TYR A 104 -1.91 14.13 -13.43
CA TYR A 104 -1.63 12.73 -13.08
C TYR A 104 -2.55 11.77 -13.83
N LEU A 105 -3.83 12.12 -14.07
CA LEU A 105 -4.71 11.33 -14.90
C LEU A 105 -4.16 11.16 -16.31
N ASP A 106 -3.68 12.24 -16.93
CA ASP A 106 -3.03 12.20 -18.24
C ASP A 106 -1.80 11.29 -18.25
N LEU A 107 -0.94 11.38 -17.25
CA LEU A 107 0.27 10.54 -17.14
C LEU A 107 -0.03 9.04 -17.07
N ILE A 108 -1.17 8.65 -16.51
CA ILE A 108 -1.59 7.25 -16.42
C ILE A 108 -2.60 6.84 -17.50
N ASN A 109 -2.84 7.71 -18.50
CA ASN A 109 -3.80 7.52 -19.58
C ASN A 109 -5.21 7.20 -19.07
N LEU A 110 -5.76 8.10 -18.24
CA LEU A 110 -7.16 8.11 -17.82
C LEU A 110 -7.79 9.46 -18.16
N THR A 111 -9.06 9.44 -18.53
CA THR A 111 -9.86 10.66 -18.80
C THR A 111 -10.62 11.11 -17.57
N ASP A 112 -11.00 12.38 -17.52
CA ASP A 112 -11.71 13.00 -16.40
C ASP A 112 -13.04 12.32 -16.06
N ASP A 113 -13.68 11.71 -17.05
CA ASP A 113 -14.95 11.01 -16.87
C ASP A 113 -14.87 9.88 -15.83
N ILE A 114 -13.68 9.33 -15.62
CA ILE A 114 -13.46 8.27 -14.62
C ILE A 114 -13.76 8.77 -13.20
N LEU A 115 -13.57 10.05 -12.93
CA LEU A 115 -13.78 10.64 -11.59
C LEU A 115 -15.23 10.48 -11.09
N LYS A 116 -16.20 10.42 -12.01
CA LYS A 116 -17.62 10.24 -11.70
C LYS A 116 -18.03 8.78 -11.58
N GLN A 117 -17.19 7.86 -12.05
CA GLN A 117 -17.50 6.43 -12.01
C GLN A 117 -17.35 5.88 -10.60
N LYS A 118 -18.12 4.85 -10.27
CA LYS A 118 -17.95 4.11 -9.02
C LYS A 118 -16.75 3.16 -9.13
N ILE A 119 -15.99 3.01 -8.06
CA ILE A 119 -14.84 2.12 -8.02
C ILE A 119 -15.18 0.70 -8.46
N LYS A 120 -16.35 0.18 -8.09
CA LYS A 120 -16.77 -1.18 -8.48
C LYS A 120 -16.91 -1.39 -9.98
N THR A 121 -17.20 -0.32 -10.75
CA THR A 121 -17.38 -0.41 -12.21
C THR A 121 -16.08 -0.37 -12.99
N LEU A 122 -14.98 -0.02 -12.34
CA LEU A 122 -13.66 0.05 -12.96
C LEU A 122 -13.09 -1.34 -13.26
N SER A 123 -12.36 -1.44 -14.35
CA SER A 123 -11.53 -2.61 -14.65
C SER A 123 -10.42 -2.78 -13.59
N GLY A 124 -9.83 -3.97 -13.51
CA GLY A 124 -8.71 -4.23 -12.60
C GLY A 124 -7.54 -3.27 -12.81
N GLY A 125 -7.18 -3.00 -14.06
CA GLY A 125 -6.10 -2.07 -14.39
C GLY A 125 -6.39 -0.63 -13.98
N GLU A 126 -7.62 -0.14 -14.19
CA GLU A 126 -8.06 1.19 -13.75
C GLU A 126 -8.04 1.31 -12.23
N LYS A 127 -8.49 0.28 -11.50
CA LYS A 127 -8.42 0.25 -10.04
C LYS A 127 -6.98 0.40 -9.53
N VAL A 128 -6.04 -0.31 -10.14
CA VAL A 128 -4.61 -0.16 -9.79
C VAL A 128 -4.12 1.25 -10.07
N LYS A 129 -4.41 1.80 -11.27
CA LYS A 129 -4.03 3.17 -11.64
C LYS A 129 -4.56 4.20 -10.64
N ILE A 130 -5.85 4.12 -10.29
CA ILE A 130 -6.48 5.03 -9.31
C ILE A 130 -5.88 4.86 -7.90
N SER A 131 -5.55 3.63 -7.49
CA SER A 131 -4.89 3.38 -6.20
C SER A 131 -3.48 3.98 -6.12
N ILE A 132 -2.77 4.13 -7.25
CA ILE A 132 -1.46 4.80 -7.31
C ILE A 132 -1.59 6.31 -7.12
N LEU A 133 -2.72 6.91 -7.51
CA LEU A 133 -2.97 8.34 -7.37
C LEU A 133 -3.37 8.74 -5.94
N LYS A 134 -3.80 7.80 -5.14
CA LYS A 134 -4.18 8.02 -3.76
C LYS A 134 -2.96 8.11 -2.85
#